data_01ceddd2e881ac7a704ec351bb5e0410
#
_entry.id   01ceddd2e881ac7a704ec351bb5e0410
#
_cell.length_a   1.000
_cell.length_b   1.000
_cell.length_c   1.000
_cell.angle_alpha   90.00
_cell.angle_beta   90.00
_cell.angle_gamma   90.00
#
_symmetry.space_group_name_H-M   'P 1'
#
loop_
_entity.id
_entity.type
_entity.pdbx_description
1 polymer ?
#
loop_
_entity_poly.entity_id
_entity_poly.type
_entity_poly.pdbx_seq_one_letter_code
_entity_poly.pdbx_strand_id
1 'polypeptide(L)'
;ELSAAAIGGKDSMSGSFLDRDVPPTLISFAIAPLLEGELLTTDLKAVGHGVYLFAGKTPEQQTAAWERFTALARAGKVVSAWAVENGLAEAVMKMSFGNEIGFAAENTVLDWFAPMPGAIVAELSDEVSDAVRIGVTTAEKAIALGADSASIEELAALNDAVLEAVYPTKTRDSGTVESFSHETKTRVAPAVKQVRPKALIPVFPGTNCEYDTQRALSEAGADAEQFIVRNLTSADVADSVERFAAAVRTAQMIVIPGGFSGGDEPDGSAKLITAFFRNAAVREQVTALLEQRDGLMLGICNGFQALIKLGLVPYGRIMDTDESFPTLTYNVIGRHQSKLVRTRVCSTRSPWLAGTEVGDIYTVPISH
;
A
#
# COMPACT_ATOMS: atom_id res chain seq x y z
N GLU A 1 1.66 0.37 29.79
CA GLU A 1 2.96 -0.02 30.39
C GLU A 1 4.14 0.63 29.66
N LEU A 2 4.07 0.81 28.34
CA LEU A 2 5.14 1.42 27.54
C LEU A 2 5.09 2.94 27.49
N SER A 3 4.06 3.57 28.06
CA SER A 3 3.79 5.02 27.96
C SER A 3 3.78 5.53 26.51
N ALA A 4 3.60 4.64 25.54
CA ALA A 4 3.43 4.96 24.14
C ALA A 4 1.93 5.13 23.83
N ALA A 5 1.58 6.25 23.19
CA ALA A 5 0.21 6.49 22.80
C ALA A 5 -0.14 5.62 21.56
N ALA A 6 -1.13 4.76 21.69
CA ALA A 6 -1.73 4.12 20.53
C ALA A 6 -2.57 5.15 19.76
N ILE A 7 -2.34 5.28 18.47
CA ILE A 7 -3.08 6.20 17.60
C ILE A 7 -4.31 5.56 16.97
N GLY A 8 -4.42 4.25 17.05
CA GLY A 8 -5.53 3.48 16.52
C GLY A 8 -5.34 2.00 16.80
N GLY A 9 -6.34 1.23 16.46
CA GLY A 9 -6.32 -0.22 16.56
C GLY A 9 -7.34 -0.83 15.62
N LYS A 10 -7.23 -2.12 15.43
CA LYS A 10 -8.13 -2.94 14.62
C LYS A 10 -8.30 -4.28 15.32
N ASP A 11 -9.53 -4.70 15.47
CA ASP A 11 -9.87 -6.09 15.79
C ASP A 11 -10.47 -6.76 14.55
N SER A 12 -10.11 -7.99 14.29
CA SER A 12 -10.80 -8.81 13.31
C SER A 12 -11.95 -9.52 13.98
N MET A 13 -13.13 -9.49 13.36
CA MET A 13 -14.22 -10.35 13.76
C MET A 13 -13.85 -11.79 13.43
N SER A 14 -14.11 -12.70 14.37
CA SER A 14 -14.12 -14.12 14.04
C SER A 14 -15.29 -14.41 13.09
N GLY A 15 -15.02 -15.15 12.04
CA GLY A 15 -16.04 -15.53 11.06
C GLY A 15 -15.48 -16.59 10.14
N SER A 16 -16.36 -17.29 9.47
CA SER A 16 -16.00 -18.30 8.47
C SER A 16 -16.45 -17.85 7.09
N PHE A 17 -15.62 -18.07 6.09
CA PHE A 17 -15.93 -17.87 4.69
C PHE A 17 -15.57 -19.14 3.92
N LEU A 18 -16.58 -19.85 3.42
CA LEU A 18 -16.43 -21.18 2.83
C LEU A 18 -15.78 -22.16 3.82
N ASP A 19 -14.61 -22.68 3.52
CA ASP A 19 -13.79 -23.60 4.32
C ASP A 19 -12.71 -22.91 5.15
N ARG A 20 -12.73 -21.58 5.26
CA ARG A 20 -11.72 -20.78 5.96
C ARG A 20 -12.31 -20.05 7.15
N ASP A 21 -11.63 -20.14 8.26
CA ASP A 21 -11.91 -19.39 9.46
C ASP A 21 -10.97 -18.21 9.61
N VAL A 22 -11.52 -17.04 9.96
CA VAL A 22 -10.73 -15.86 10.27
C VAL A 22 -10.31 -15.92 11.73
N PRO A 23 -9.01 -16.00 12.06
CA PRO A 23 -8.57 -16.00 13.45
C PRO A 23 -8.85 -14.64 14.09
N PRO A 24 -9.30 -14.61 15.36
CA PRO A 24 -9.46 -13.35 16.08
C PRO A 24 -8.08 -12.67 16.21
N THR A 25 -7.96 -11.44 15.75
CA THR A 25 -6.70 -10.70 15.72
C THR A 25 -6.90 -9.30 16.27
N LEU A 26 -6.07 -8.91 17.22
CA LEU A 26 -5.99 -7.54 17.75
C LEU A 26 -4.73 -6.87 17.23
N ILE A 27 -4.89 -5.73 16.59
CA ILE A 27 -3.80 -4.92 16.07
C ILE A 27 -3.82 -3.56 16.77
N SER A 28 -2.67 -3.13 17.29
CA SER A 28 -2.49 -1.80 17.88
C SER A 28 -1.46 -1.02 17.06
N PHE A 29 -1.79 0.23 16.74
CA PHE A 29 -0.91 1.14 16.02
C PHE A 29 -0.35 2.20 16.96
N ALA A 30 0.96 2.39 16.92
CA ALA A 30 1.64 3.46 17.62
C ALA A 30 2.59 4.19 16.68
N ILE A 31 2.79 5.49 16.91
CA ILE A 31 3.72 6.33 16.14
C ILE A 31 4.76 6.90 17.10
N ALA A 32 6.03 6.85 16.68
CA ALA A 32 7.12 7.57 17.32
C ALA A 32 7.87 8.39 16.26
N PRO A 33 8.21 9.69 16.55
CA PRO A 33 9.07 10.46 15.68
C PRO A 33 10.48 9.87 15.66
N LEU A 34 11.10 9.88 14.48
CA LEU A 34 12.47 9.44 14.27
C LEU A 34 13.28 10.58 13.66
N LEU A 35 14.51 10.77 14.10
CA LEU A 35 15.43 11.72 13.47
C LEU A 35 16.09 11.07 12.26
N GLU A 36 16.46 11.88 11.27
CA GLU A 36 17.21 11.41 10.11
C GLU A 36 18.51 10.73 10.57
N GLY A 37 18.78 9.52 10.05
CA GLY A 37 19.95 8.73 10.43
C GLY A 37 19.75 7.78 11.61
N GLU A 38 18.61 7.80 12.32
CA GLU A 38 18.30 6.85 13.40
C GLU A 38 17.63 5.56 12.90
N LEU A 39 17.39 5.44 11.60
CA LEU A 39 16.73 4.27 11.03
C LEU A 39 17.66 3.05 11.05
N LEU A 40 17.22 1.99 11.72
CA LEU A 40 17.84 0.66 11.65
C LEU A 40 17.04 -0.22 10.70
N THR A 41 17.75 -1.03 9.92
CA THR A 41 17.12 -2.09 9.10
C THR A 41 17.35 -3.45 9.76
N THR A 42 16.66 -4.45 9.26
CA THR A 42 16.65 -5.78 9.88
C THR A 42 17.75 -6.71 9.38
N ASP A 43 18.33 -6.43 8.22
CA ASP A 43 19.32 -7.33 7.61
C ASP A 43 20.69 -7.21 8.28
N LEU A 44 21.40 -8.34 8.47
CA LEU A 44 22.79 -8.36 8.91
C LEU A 44 23.68 -7.57 7.92
N LYS A 45 24.65 -6.81 8.45
CA LYS A 45 25.41 -5.82 7.66
C LYS A 45 26.84 -6.24 7.34
N ALA A 46 27.51 -6.93 8.26
CA ALA A 46 28.92 -7.27 8.07
C ALA A 46 29.28 -8.62 8.72
N VAL A 47 30.31 -9.27 8.17
CA VAL A 47 30.88 -10.50 8.71
C VAL A 47 31.77 -10.20 9.89
N GLY A 48 31.72 -11.03 10.94
CA GLY A 48 32.53 -10.92 12.14
C GLY A 48 31.91 -10.04 13.23
N HIS A 49 30.74 -9.49 13.03
CA HIS A 49 30.03 -8.73 14.04
C HIS A 49 29.39 -9.65 15.09
N GLY A 50 29.41 -9.22 16.35
CA GLY A 50 28.66 -9.87 17.42
C GLY A 50 27.16 -9.67 17.30
N VAL A 51 26.40 -10.71 17.57
CA VAL A 51 24.93 -10.65 17.63
C VAL A 51 24.52 -10.84 19.09
N TYR A 52 23.64 -9.95 19.58
CA TYR A 52 23.28 -9.82 20.98
C TYR A 52 21.79 -9.87 21.19
N LEU A 53 21.39 -10.42 22.33
CA LEU A 53 20.01 -10.51 22.80
C LEU A 53 19.74 -9.46 23.88
N PHE A 54 18.68 -8.70 23.69
CA PHE A 54 18.11 -7.75 24.65
C PHE A 54 16.75 -8.27 25.08
N ALA A 55 16.67 -8.88 26.26
CA ALA A 55 15.46 -9.50 26.79
C ALA A 55 15.39 -9.40 28.31
N GLY A 56 14.20 -9.36 28.85
CA GLY A 56 13.92 -9.41 30.29
C GLY A 56 12.86 -10.44 30.62
N LYS A 57 12.95 -11.02 31.82
CA LYS A 57 11.97 -12.01 32.35
C LYS A 57 10.84 -11.33 33.12
N THR A 58 11.01 -10.09 33.52
CA THR A 58 9.99 -9.27 34.17
C THR A 58 9.80 -7.96 33.37
N PRO A 59 8.67 -7.25 33.52
CA PRO A 59 8.47 -5.96 32.87
C PRO A 59 9.61 -4.96 33.10
N GLU A 60 10.14 -4.91 34.33
CA GLU A 60 11.22 -3.99 34.69
C GLU A 60 12.53 -4.37 33.98
N GLN A 61 12.85 -5.66 33.94
CA GLN A 61 14.02 -6.16 33.22
C GLN A 61 13.89 -5.93 31.71
N GLN A 62 12.69 -6.11 31.17
CA GLN A 62 12.42 -5.87 29.76
C GLN A 62 12.57 -4.38 29.41
N THR A 63 12.06 -3.50 30.26
CA THR A 63 12.24 -2.04 30.10
C THR A 63 13.73 -1.66 30.12
N ALA A 64 14.49 -2.19 31.07
CA ALA A 64 15.93 -1.95 31.13
C ALA A 64 16.68 -2.48 29.89
N ALA A 65 16.26 -3.61 29.33
CA ALA A 65 16.81 -4.15 28.08
C ALA A 65 16.54 -3.22 26.88
N TRP A 66 15.32 -2.66 26.75
CA TRP A 66 14.99 -1.69 25.72
C TRP A 66 15.72 -0.36 25.87
N GLU A 67 15.86 0.13 27.09
CA GLU A 67 16.65 1.34 27.38
C GLU A 67 18.11 1.14 26.98
N ARG A 68 18.67 -0.03 27.30
CA ARG A 68 20.04 -0.39 26.92
C ARG A 68 20.21 -0.49 25.41
N PHE A 69 19.30 -1.19 24.71
CA PHE A 69 19.25 -1.27 23.25
C PHE A 69 19.22 0.12 22.64
N THR A 70 18.29 0.97 23.10
CA THR A 70 18.11 2.33 22.60
C THR A 70 19.36 3.20 22.78
N ALA A 71 20.04 3.08 23.94
CA ALA A 71 21.29 3.79 24.20
C ALA A 71 22.40 3.37 23.22
N LEU A 72 22.53 2.08 22.94
CA LEU A 72 23.51 1.56 21.96
C LEU A 72 23.16 1.96 20.52
N ALA A 73 21.88 1.95 20.16
CA ALA A 73 21.42 2.40 18.86
C ALA A 73 21.72 3.90 18.62
N ARG A 74 21.42 4.74 19.59
CA ARG A 74 21.75 6.19 19.54
C ARG A 74 23.25 6.47 19.52
N ALA A 75 24.04 5.59 20.13
CA ALA A 75 25.50 5.66 20.05
C ALA A 75 26.08 5.14 18.73
N GLY A 76 25.24 4.73 17.78
CA GLY A 76 25.65 4.21 16.47
C GLY A 76 26.30 2.82 16.52
N LYS A 77 26.15 2.08 17.63
CA LYS A 77 26.74 0.75 17.81
C LYS A 77 25.88 -0.38 17.29
N VAL A 78 24.57 -0.18 17.21
CA VAL A 78 23.64 -1.14 16.59
C VAL A 78 23.57 -0.85 15.10
N VAL A 79 23.83 -1.87 14.29
CA VAL A 79 23.81 -1.72 12.81
C VAL A 79 22.61 -2.40 12.18
N SER A 80 22.03 -3.39 12.83
CA SER A 80 20.76 -4.00 12.46
C SER A 80 20.07 -4.62 13.67
N ALA A 81 18.73 -4.76 13.61
CA ALA A 81 17.97 -5.33 14.72
C ALA A 81 16.65 -5.98 14.24
N TRP A 82 16.18 -6.95 15.02
CA TRP A 82 14.93 -7.67 14.81
C TRP A 82 14.17 -7.83 16.13
N ALA A 83 12.88 -7.53 16.14
CA ALA A 83 12.00 -7.87 17.25
C ALA A 83 11.66 -9.36 17.21
N VAL A 84 11.97 -10.08 18.29
CA VAL A 84 11.78 -11.53 18.36
C VAL A 84 10.30 -11.86 18.58
N GLU A 85 9.75 -12.75 17.76
CA GLU A 85 8.40 -13.28 17.89
C GLU A 85 8.41 -14.77 18.22
N ASN A 86 8.76 -15.62 17.27
CA ASN A 86 8.66 -17.08 17.38
C ASN A 86 9.98 -17.75 17.82
N GLY A 87 10.96 -16.97 18.24
CA GLY A 87 12.24 -17.48 18.74
C GLY A 87 13.45 -16.84 18.09
N LEU A 88 14.62 -17.12 18.68
CA LEU A 88 15.90 -16.56 18.23
C LEU A 88 16.32 -17.13 16.87
N ALA A 89 16.02 -18.40 16.61
CA ALA A 89 16.33 -19.05 15.34
C ALA A 89 15.62 -18.34 14.17
N GLU A 90 14.32 -18.02 14.31
CA GLU A 90 13.58 -17.25 13.32
C GLU A 90 14.19 -15.85 13.14
N ALA A 91 14.53 -15.18 14.22
CA ALA A 91 15.08 -13.83 14.17
C ALA A 91 16.39 -13.80 13.36
N VAL A 92 17.37 -14.63 13.69
CA VAL A 92 18.66 -14.67 12.97
C VAL A 92 18.50 -15.16 11.54
N MET A 93 17.60 -16.11 11.30
CA MET A 93 17.26 -16.56 9.95
C MET A 93 16.76 -15.41 9.07
N LYS A 94 15.76 -14.67 9.52
CA LYS A 94 15.20 -13.55 8.77
C LYS A 94 16.19 -12.40 8.62
N MET A 95 17.01 -12.13 9.62
CA MET A 95 18.10 -11.14 9.51
C MET A 95 19.17 -11.53 8.48
N SER A 96 19.35 -12.82 8.22
CA SER A 96 20.34 -13.33 7.25
C SER A 96 19.88 -13.24 5.79
N PHE A 97 18.58 -13.17 5.50
CA PHE A 97 18.05 -13.28 4.13
C PHE A 97 18.47 -12.12 3.21
N GLY A 98 18.43 -10.89 3.71
CA GLY A 98 18.60 -9.71 2.86
C GLY A 98 19.97 -9.59 2.21
N ASN A 99 21.04 -9.76 3.00
CA ASN A 99 22.41 -9.64 2.54
C ASN A 99 23.15 -11.00 2.45
N GLU A 100 22.44 -12.10 2.68
CA GLU A 100 22.98 -13.47 2.67
C GLU A 100 24.22 -13.65 3.58
N ILE A 101 24.23 -12.95 4.72
CA ILE A 101 25.27 -13.07 5.75
C ILE A 101 24.87 -14.18 6.71
N GLY A 102 25.76 -15.13 6.91
CA GLY A 102 25.52 -16.26 7.81
C GLY A 102 25.64 -15.90 9.27
N PHE A 103 25.29 -16.87 10.11
CA PHE A 103 25.32 -16.74 11.55
C PHE A 103 25.79 -18.04 12.21
N ALA A 104 26.66 -17.92 13.20
CA ALA A 104 27.06 -19.04 14.06
C ALA A 104 26.73 -18.74 15.52
N ALA A 105 25.96 -19.62 16.16
CA ALA A 105 25.62 -19.51 17.56
C ALA A 105 26.81 -19.82 18.44
N GLU A 106 27.07 -18.96 19.41
CA GLU A 106 28.09 -19.17 20.47
C GLU A 106 27.46 -19.62 21.79
N ASN A 107 26.18 -19.29 22.01
CA ASN A 107 25.45 -19.65 23.22
C ASN A 107 24.49 -20.81 22.95
N THR A 108 24.87 -22.00 23.33
CA THR A 108 24.09 -23.24 23.13
C THR A 108 23.13 -23.56 24.27
N VAL A 109 23.09 -22.74 25.33
CA VAL A 109 22.20 -22.93 26.48
C VAL A 109 20.83 -22.28 26.29
N LEU A 110 20.73 -21.37 25.34
CA LEU A 110 19.47 -20.68 25.03
C LEU A 110 18.50 -21.62 24.31
N ASP A 111 17.21 -21.46 24.60
CA ASP A 111 16.16 -22.07 23.81
C ASP A 111 15.94 -21.22 22.54
N TRP A 112 16.47 -21.68 21.41
CA TRP A 112 16.45 -20.99 20.14
C TRP A 112 15.07 -20.92 19.49
N PHE A 113 14.13 -21.77 19.92
CA PHE A 113 12.81 -21.92 19.30
C PHE A 113 11.67 -21.43 20.20
N ALA A 114 11.97 -21.05 21.44
CA ALA A 114 10.94 -20.52 22.33
C ALA A 114 10.52 -19.10 21.93
N PRO A 115 9.21 -18.79 21.90
CA PRO A 115 8.73 -17.43 21.71
C PRO A 115 9.28 -16.49 22.80
N MET A 116 9.76 -15.33 22.39
CA MET A 116 10.30 -14.30 23.30
C MET A 116 9.69 -12.93 22.98
N PRO A 117 8.38 -12.71 23.22
CA PRO A 117 7.74 -11.46 22.90
C PRO A 117 8.39 -10.28 23.64
N GLY A 118 8.73 -9.23 22.89
CA GLY A 118 9.41 -8.05 23.41
C GLY A 118 10.93 -8.12 23.42
N ALA A 119 11.52 -9.28 23.19
CA ALA A 119 12.98 -9.38 23.04
C ALA A 119 13.43 -8.80 21.70
N ILE A 120 14.67 -8.31 21.66
CA ILE A 120 15.32 -7.77 20.45
C ILE A 120 16.63 -8.52 20.24
N VAL A 121 16.85 -8.99 19.01
CA VAL A 121 18.16 -9.45 18.52
C VAL A 121 18.80 -8.31 17.73
N ALA A 122 20.05 -8.00 18.01
CA ALA A 122 20.76 -6.91 17.33
C ALA A 122 22.19 -7.31 16.97
N GLU A 123 22.60 -6.92 15.76
CA GLU A 123 23.99 -6.93 15.32
C GLU A 123 24.68 -5.65 15.78
N LEU A 124 25.84 -5.76 16.39
CA LEU A 124 26.62 -4.64 16.88
C LEU A 124 27.97 -4.55 16.18
N SER A 125 28.40 -3.32 15.84
CA SER A 125 29.73 -3.06 15.26
C SER A 125 30.86 -3.26 16.23
N ASP A 126 30.59 -3.10 17.52
CA ASP A 126 31.56 -3.21 18.61
C ASP A 126 31.14 -4.29 19.63
N GLU A 127 32.12 -4.88 20.29
CA GLU A 127 31.82 -5.77 21.41
C GLU A 127 31.30 -4.97 22.62
N VAL A 128 30.29 -5.52 23.29
CA VAL A 128 29.74 -5.01 24.54
C VAL A 128 29.72 -6.12 25.59
N SER A 129 30.11 -5.79 26.83
CA SER A 129 30.22 -6.76 27.93
C SER A 129 28.94 -6.89 28.76
N ASP A 130 27.99 -5.96 28.57
CA ASP A 130 26.78 -5.82 29.38
C ASP A 130 25.50 -6.21 28.63
N ALA A 131 25.63 -6.98 27.56
CA ALA A 131 24.55 -7.60 26.82
C ALA A 131 24.85 -9.09 26.56
N VAL A 132 23.81 -9.87 26.36
CA VAL A 132 23.95 -11.33 26.13
C VAL A 132 24.35 -11.56 24.68
N ARG A 133 25.62 -11.90 24.45
CA ARG A 133 26.09 -12.31 23.12
C ARG A 133 25.52 -13.70 22.82
N ILE A 134 24.87 -13.85 21.68
CA ILE A 134 24.27 -15.11 21.25
C ILE A 134 25.03 -15.78 20.12
N GLY A 135 25.86 -15.03 19.38
CA GLY A 135 26.65 -15.55 18.28
C GLY A 135 27.38 -14.49 17.51
N VAL A 136 27.85 -14.86 16.35
CA VAL A 136 28.65 -14.04 15.45
C VAL A 136 28.18 -14.20 14.00
N THR A 137 28.22 -13.14 13.21
CA THR A 137 27.96 -13.18 11.78
C THR A 137 29.14 -13.79 11.02
N THR A 138 28.83 -14.59 9.99
CA THR A 138 29.84 -15.36 9.24
C THR A 138 29.79 -15.11 7.75
N ALA A 139 30.89 -15.41 7.05
CA ALA A 139 30.95 -15.36 5.59
C ALA A 139 30.29 -16.61 4.95
N GLU A 140 30.13 -17.69 5.69
CA GLU A 140 29.44 -18.87 5.24
C GLU A 140 27.94 -18.58 5.16
N LYS A 141 27.33 -18.82 4.00
CA LYS A 141 25.89 -18.58 3.77
C LYS A 141 25.02 -19.65 4.44
N ALA A 142 25.18 -19.80 5.73
CA ALA A 142 24.48 -20.78 6.54
C ALA A 142 24.19 -20.22 7.94
N ILE A 143 23.21 -20.82 8.61
CA ILE A 143 22.92 -20.59 10.02
C ILE A 143 23.30 -21.85 10.77
N ALA A 144 24.25 -21.73 11.70
CA ALA A 144 24.73 -22.82 12.54
C ALA A 144 24.30 -22.62 13.99
N LEU A 145 23.58 -23.59 14.53
CA LEU A 145 23.11 -23.67 15.92
C LEU A 145 23.75 -24.91 16.61
N GLY A 146 24.98 -24.75 17.07
CA GLY A 146 25.74 -25.87 17.60
C GLY A 146 26.20 -26.85 16.52
N ALA A 147 25.72 -28.10 16.57
CA ALA A 147 26.03 -29.11 15.55
C ALA A 147 25.12 -29.07 14.32
N ASP A 148 23.98 -28.39 14.42
CA ASP A 148 23.01 -28.27 13.35
C ASP A 148 23.30 -27.04 12.48
N SER A 149 23.16 -27.20 11.17
CA SER A 149 23.37 -26.11 10.21
C SER A 149 22.43 -26.26 9.02
N ALA A 150 21.93 -25.13 8.51
CA ALA A 150 21.14 -25.08 7.30
C ALA A 150 21.59 -23.90 6.43
N SER A 151 21.54 -24.05 5.11
CA SER A 151 21.89 -22.96 4.21
C SER A 151 20.81 -21.86 4.20
N ILE A 152 21.23 -20.61 3.98
CA ILE A 152 20.29 -19.47 3.86
C ILE A 152 19.36 -19.69 2.69
N GLU A 153 19.83 -20.24 1.58
CA GLU A 153 19.03 -20.54 0.39
C GLU A 153 17.89 -21.52 0.71
N GLU A 154 18.22 -22.62 1.41
CA GLU A 154 17.21 -23.61 1.81
C GLU A 154 16.18 -23.01 2.77
N LEU A 155 16.63 -22.25 3.77
CA LEU A 155 15.75 -21.62 4.76
C LEU A 155 14.85 -20.55 4.11
N ALA A 156 15.37 -19.77 3.17
CA ALA A 156 14.58 -18.80 2.42
C ALA A 156 13.51 -19.48 1.55
N ALA A 157 13.89 -20.56 0.86
CA ALA A 157 12.94 -21.33 0.05
C ALA A 157 11.82 -21.94 0.90
N LEU A 158 12.13 -22.48 2.08
CA LEU A 158 11.14 -23.00 3.04
C LEU A 158 10.22 -21.89 3.55
N ASN A 159 10.78 -20.73 3.91
CA ASN A 159 10.00 -19.59 4.37
C ASN A 159 9.02 -19.09 3.30
N ASP A 160 9.45 -18.96 2.06
CA ASP A 160 8.63 -18.47 0.96
C ASP A 160 7.53 -19.48 0.57
N ALA A 161 7.85 -20.77 0.65
CA ALA A 161 6.91 -21.83 0.30
C ALA A 161 5.67 -21.91 1.21
N VAL A 162 5.77 -21.42 2.46
CA VAL A 162 4.67 -21.50 3.44
C VAL A 162 3.38 -20.86 2.92
N LEU A 163 3.49 -19.70 2.28
CA LEU A 163 2.32 -18.96 1.78
C LEU A 163 2.22 -18.95 0.26
N GLU A 164 3.12 -19.62 -0.48
CA GLU A 164 3.19 -19.55 -1.94
C GLU A 164 1.88 -19.98 -2.63
N ALA A 165 1.16 -20.95 -2.04
CA ALA A 165 -0.13 -21.42 -2.58
C ALA A 165 -1.24 -20.37 -2.48
N VAL A 166 -1.19 -19.49 -1.48
CA VAL A 166 -2.21 -18.47 -1.17
C VAL A 166 -1.73 -17.08 -1.57
N TYR A 167 -0.42 -16.84 -1.42
CA TYR A 167 0.26 -15.57 -1.68
C TYR A 167 1.46 -15.79 -2.61
N PRO A 168 1.24 -16.06 -3.88
CA PRO A 168 2.32 -16.35 -4.82
C PRO A 168 3.30 -15.19 -4.94
N THR A 169 4.59 -15.48 -4.93
CA THR A 169 5.67 -14.50 -5.10
C THR A 169 5.96 -14.20 -6.56
N LYS A 170 5.57 -15.12 -7.46
CA LYS A 170 5.80 -15.01 -8.90
C LYS A 170 4.49 -15.02 -9.67
N THR A 171 4.34 -14.12 -10.63
CA THR A 171 3.24 -14.19 -11.59
C THR A 171 3.49 -15.29 -12.60
N ARG A 172 2.41 -15.87 -13.13
CA ARG A 172 2.50 -16.64 -14.38
C ARG A 172 2.95 -15.68 -15.48
N ASP A 173 3.79 -16.17 -16.39
CA ASP A 173 4.18 -15.38 -17.55
C ASP A 173 2.92 -15.02 -18.36
N SER A 174 2.66 -13.72 -18.49
CA SER A 174 1.49 -13.18 -19.20
C SER A 174 1.83 -12.78 -20.64
N GLY A 175 3.04 -13.08 -21.12
CA GLY A 175 3.53 -12.71 -22.43
C GLY A 175 4.11 -11.29 -22.49
N THR A 176 4.36 -10.81 -23.70
CA THR A 176 4.99 -9.52 -23.93
C THR A 176 3.94 -8.41 -23.94
N VAL A 177 4.17 -7.37 -23.14
CA VAL A 177 3.36 -6.15 -23.18
C VAL A 177 3.86 -5.26 -24.32
N GLU A 178 2.96 -4.91 -25.24
CA GLU A 178 3.29 -3.97 -26.31
C GLU A 178 3.62 -2.59 -25.72
N SER A 179 4.71 -2.00 -26.21
CA SER A 179 5.11 -0.64 -25.84
C SER A 179 4.77 0.31 -26.99
N PHE A 180 3.91 1.28 -26.71
CA PHE A 180 3.58 2.33 -27.66
C PHE A 180 3.70 3.70 -27.00
N SER A 181 3.76 4.75 -27.84
CA SER A 181 3.78 6.13 -27.39
C SER A 181 3.12 7.03 -28.42
N HIS A 182 2.53 8.13 -27.93
CA HIS A 182 1.92 9.15 -28.78
C HIS A 182 2.25 10.54 -28.24
N GLU A 183 2.86 11.36 -29.05
CA GLU A 183 3.15 12.75 -28.74
C GLU A 183 2.13 13.68 -29.41
N THR A 184 1.47 14.52 -28.62
CA THR A 184 0.59 15.55 -29.15
C THR A 184 1.39 16.82 -29.39
N LYS A 185 1.56 17.16 -30.66
CA LYS A 185 2.35 18.33 -31.09
C LYS A 185 1.67 19.67 -30.81
N THR A 186 0.34 19.68 -30.75
CA THR A 186 -0.44 20.90 -30.54
C THR A 186 -1.31 20.76 -29.30
N ARG A 187 -1.07 21.59 -28.31
CA ARG A 187 -1.92 21.70 -27.13
C ARG A 187 -3.00 22.72 -27.38
N VAL A 188 -4.25 22.31 -27.42
CA VAL A 188 -5.40 23.20 -27.57
C VAL A 188 -5.73 23.77 -26.19
N ALA A 189 -5.83 25.10 -26.10
CA ALA A 189 -6.32 25.74 -24.89
C ALA A 189 -7.83 25.47 -24.73
N PRO A 190 -8.36 25.36 -23.50
CA PRO A 190 -9.80 25.16 -23.30
C PRO A 190 -10.62 26.29 -23.92
N ALA A 191 -11.77 25.93 -24.47
CA ALA A 191 -12.69 26.87 -25.10
C ALA A 191 -13.18 27.92 -24.09
N VAL A 192 -13.39 27.52 -22.84
CA VAL A 192 -13.79 28.40 -21.74
C VAL A 192 -12.69 28.47 -20.71
N LYS A 193 -12.10 29.63 -20.52
CA LYS A 193 -11.08 29.88 -19.51
C LYS A 193 -11.72 30.30 -18.18
N GLN A 194 -11.47 29.53 -17.14
CA GLN A 194 -11.89 29.87 -15.78
C GLN A 194 -10.65 30.19 -14.92
N VAL A 195 -10.74 31.25 -14.13
CA VAL A 195 -9.65 31.64 -13.22
C VAL A 195 -9.50 30.59 -12.12
N ARG A 196 -10.61 30.09 -11.62
CA ARG A 196 -10.69 28.99 -10.65
C ARG A 196 -11.70 27.97 -11.16
N PRO A 197 -11.26 26.93 -11.88
CA PRO A 197 -12.18 25.93 -12.40
C PRO A 197 -12.80 25.13 -11.25
N LYS A 198 -14.11 24.92 -11.31
CA LYS A 198 -14.84 24.14 -10.32
C LYS A 198 -14.62 22.65 -10.56
N ALA A 199 -14.10 21.97 -9.54
CA ALA A 199 -13.90 20.51 -9.50
C ALA A 199 -14.91 19.87 -8.55
N LEU A 200 -15.73 18.96 -9.06
CA LEU A 200 -16.72 18.23 -8.29
C LEU A 200 -16.18 16.84 -7.93
N ILE A 201 -16.18 16.53 -6.65
CA ILE A 201 -15.66 15.26 -6.11
C ILE A 201 -16.84 14.45 -5.56
N PRO A 202 -17.39 13.49 -6.30
CA PRO A 202 -18.47 12.64 -5.79
C PRO A 202 -17.94 11.67 -4.73
N VAL A 203 -18.58 11.69 -3.57
CA VAL A 203 -18.25 10.85 -2.41
C VAL A 203 -19.37 9.83 -2.22
N PHE A 204 -19.04 8.57 -2.43
CA PHE A 204 -19.92 7.43 -2.25
C PHE A 204 -19.64 6.73 -0.92
N PRO A 205 -20.56 5.96 -0.35
CA PRO A 205 -20.23 5.07 0.75
C PRO A 205 -19.04 4.17 0.41
N GLY A 206 -17.99 4.21 1.23
CA GLY A 206 -16.74 3.49 0.98
C GLY A 206 -15.70 4.23 0.13
N THR A 207 -15.96 5.48 -0.29
CA THR A 207 -14.94 6.36 -0.89
C THR A 207 -13.88 6.70 0.14
N ASN A 208 -12.62 6.73 -0.29
CA ASN A 208 -11.48 7.18 0.51
C ASN A 208 -10.71 8.27 -0.24
N CYS A 209 -9.92 9.06 0.51
CA CYS A 209 -9.05 10.11 -0.03
C CYS A 209 -9.79 11.29 -0.68
N GLU A 210 -11.07 11.49 -0.37
CA GLU A 210 -11.84 12.65 -0.85
C GLU A 210 -11.27 13.96 -0.34
N TYR A 211 -10.84 14.02 0.92
CA TYR A 211 -10.20 15.20 1.51
C TYR A 211 -8.82 15.49 0.90
N ASP A 212 -8.02 14.45 0.67
CA ASP A 212 -6.71 14.58 0.03
C ASP A 212 -6.85 15.03 -1.42
N THR A 213 -7.84 14.48 -2.14
CA THR A 213 -8.18 14.88 -3.50
C THR A 213 -8.62 16.35 -3.55
N GLN A 214 -9.49 16.76 -2.62
CA GLN A 214 -9.93 18.15 -2.52
C GLN A 214 -8.76 19.09 -2.25
N ARG A 215 -7.90 18.73 -1.30
CA ARG A 215 -6.71 19.52 -0.97
C ARG A 215 -5.80 19.68 -2.18
N ALA A 216 -5.44 18.60 -2.85
CA ALA A 216 -4.56 18.62 -4.02
C ALA A 216 -5.11 19.52 -5.15
N LEU A 217 -6.41 19.41 -5.43
CA LEU A 217 -7.08 20.25 -6.44
C LEU A 217 -7.11 21.72 -6.01
N SER A 218 -7.36 22.01 -4.74
CA SER A 218 -7.39 23.38 -4.22
C SER A 218 -5.99 24.03 -4.23
N GLU A 219 -4.95 23.27 -3.87
CA GLU A 219 -3.56 23.71 -3.96
C GLU A 219 -3.13 23.97 -5.41
N ALA A 220 -3.68 23.20 -6.36
CA ALA A 220 -3.50 23.45 -7.79
C ALA A 220 -4.32 24.63 -8.33
N GLY A 221 -5.14 25.30 -7.51
CA GLY A 221 -5.90 26.50 -7.85
C GLY A 221 -7.35 26.25 -8.28
N ALA A 222 -7.87 25.03 -8.18
CA ALA A 222 -9.28 24.75 -8.44
C ALA A 222 -10.19 25.17 -7.28
N ASP A 223 -11.47 25.38 -7.56
CA ASP A 223 -12.55 25.45 -6.58
C ASP A 223 -13.13 24.03 -6.41
N ALA A 224 -12.56 23.27 -5.46
CA ALA A 224 -12.86 21.88 -5.28
C ALA A 224 -13.94 21.65 -4.22
N GLU A 225 -15.03 20.98 -4.61
CA GLU A 225 -16.19 20.70 -3.77
C GLU A 225 -16.45 19.21 -3.67
N GLN A 226 -16.60 18.69 -2.44
CA GLN A 226 -17.08 17.33 -2.19
C GLN A 226 -18.60 17.29 -2.35
N PHE A 227 -19.10 16.31 -3.09
CA PHE A 227 -20.53 16.02 -3.22
C PHE A 227 -20.86 14.67 -2.62
N ILE A 228 -21.51 14.66 -1.46
CA ILE A 228 -21.89 13.44 -0.76
C ILE A 228 -23.13 12.82 -1.40
N VAL A 229 -22.95 11.60 -1.92
CA VAL A 229 -24.04 10.77 -2.45
C VAL A 229 -24.71 10.05 -1.30
N ARG A 230 -25.95 10.40 -1.01
CA ARG A 230 -26.77 9.79 0.04
C ARG A 230 -27.51 8.58 -0.52
N ASN A 231 -27.49 7.47 0.23
CA ASN A 231 -28.05 6.20 -0.23
C ASN A 231 -28.82 5.43 0.84
N LEU A 232 -29.20 6.08 1.94
CA LEU A 232 -29.94 5.41 3.05
C LEU A 232 -31.34 5.00 2.63
N THR A 233 -31.97 5.78 1.75
CA THR A 233 -33.30 5.49 1.21
C THR A 233 -33.33 5.71 -0.30
N SER A 234 -34.32 5.14 -0.99
CA SER A 234 -34.52 5.41 -2.43
C SER A 234 -34.76 6.90 -2.72
N ALA A 235 -35.37 7.63 -1.80
CA ALA A 235 -35.57 9.07 -1.90
C ALA A 235 -34.22 9.84 -1.82
N ASP A 236 -33.33 9.42 -0.92
CA ASP A 236 -31.98 10.00 -0.83
C ASP A 236 -31.17 9.80 -2.13
N VAL A 237 -31.29 8.61 -2.74
CA VAL A 237 -30.63 8.32 -4.02
C VAL A 237 -31.20 9.23 -5.12
N ALA A 238 -32.51 9.38 -5.23
CA ALA A 238 -33.14 10.24 -6.21
C ALA A 238 -32.76 11.72 -6.02
N ASP A 239 -32.78 12.23 -4.79
CA ASP A 239 -32.32 13.58 -4.45
C ASP A 239 -30.83 13.78 -4.82
N SER A 240 -29.99 12.81 -4.51
CA SER A 240 -28.56 12.85 -4.84
C SER A 240 -28.33 12.91 -6.34
N VAL A 241 -29.09 12.14 -7.13
CA VAL A 241 -29.01 12.15 -8.61
C VAL A 241 -29.38 13.53 -9.16
N GLU A 242 -30.50 14.11 -8.73
CA GLU A 242 -30.96 15.43 -9.21
C GLU A 242 -29.97 16.54 -8.84
N ARG A 243 -29.52 16.57 -7.59
CA ARG A 243 -28.57 17.57 -7.09
C ARG A 243 -27.20 17.43 -7.75
N PHE A 244 -26.72 16.20 -7.96
CA PHE A 244 -25.47 15.97 -8.65
C PHE A 244 -25.54 16.44 -10.11
N ALA A 245 -26.60 16.06 -10.82
CA ALA A 245 -26.82 16.53 -12.19
C ALA A 245 -26.86 18.06 -12.27
N ALA A 246 -27.49 18.73 -11.31
CA ALA A 246 -27.49 20.19 -11.21
C ALA A 246 -26.09 20.77 -10.94
N ALA A 247 -25.31 20.15 -10.04
CA ALA A 247 -23.95 20.57 -9.72
C ALA A 247 -23.00 20.41 -10.93
N VAL A 248 -23.13 19.34 -11.70
CA VAL A 248 -22.33 19.10 -12.92
C VAL A 248 -22.53 20.20 -13.95
N ARG A 249 -23.70 20.84 -14.04
CA ARG A 249 -23.95 21.94 -14.98
C ARG A 249 -22.99 23.12 -14.85
N THR A 250 -22.49 23.36 -13.65
CA THR A 250 -21.57 24.47 -13.34
C THR A 250 -20.12 24.04 -13.15
N ALA A 251 -19.85 22.75 -13.07
CA ALA A 251 -18.51 22.21 -12.90
C ALA A 251 -17.74 22.18 -14.23
N GLN A 252 -16.42 22.32 -14.16
CA GLN A 252 -15.49 22.12 -15.26
C GLN A 252 -14.80 20.76 -15.18
N MET A 253 -14.75 20.16 -14.00
CA MET A 253 -14.10 18.88 -13.78
C MET A 253 -14.93 18.01 -12.84
N ILE A 254 -14.87 16.68 -13.05
CA ILE A 254 -15.32 15.67 -12.09
C ILE A 254 -14.11 14.80 -11.77
N VAL A 255 -13.78 14.68 -10.48
CA VAL A 255 -12.68 13.85 -10.01
C VAL A 255 -13.23 12.79 -9.06
N ILE A 256 -13.17 11.53 -9.49
CA ILE A 256 -13.68 10.39 -8.73
C ILE A 256 -12.52 9.77 -7.92
N PRO A 257 -12.53 9.86 -6.58
CA PRO A 257 -11.48 9.32 -5.73
C PRO A 257 -11.42 7.79 -5.74
N GLY A 258 -10.48 7.26 -4.99
CA GLY A 258 -10.35 5.84 -4.73
C GLY A 258 -11.26 5.34 -3.60
N GLY A 259 -10.98 4.14 -3.14
CA GLY A 259 -11.71 3.45 -2.07
C GLY A 259 -12.42 2.19 -2.56
N PHE A 260 -13.51 1.83 -1.90
CA PHE A 260 -14.28 0.61 -2.14
C PHE A 260 -15.78 0.95 -2.17
N SER A 261 -16.20 1.71 -3.15
CA SER A 261 -17.54 2.30 -3.24
C SER A 261 -18.66 1.26 -3.22
N GLY A 262 -19.44 1.28 -2.13
CA GLY A 262 -20.55 0.34 -1.92
C GLY A 262 -20.11 -1.08 -1.57
N GLY A 263 -18.82 -1.30 -1.26
CA GLY A 263 -18.23 -2.61 -1.08
C GLY A 263 -17.91 -3.25 -2.44
N ASP A 264 -16.64 -3.42 -2.74
CA ASP A 264 -16.22 -4.17 -3.92
C ASP A 264 -16.42 -5.66 -3.67
N GLU A 265 -17.08 -6.32 -4.59
CA GLU A 265 -17.35 -7.76 -4.51
C GLU A 265 -16.43 -8.55 -5.45
N PRO A 266 -16.27 -9.88 -5.23
CA PRO A 266 -15.32 -10.69 -5.99
C PRO A 266 -15.42 -10.54 -7.52
N ASP A 267 -16.61 -10.32 -8.04
CA ASP A 267 -16.89 -10.24 -9.47
C ASP A 267 -16.95 -8.82 -10.03
N GLY A 268 -16.52 -7.82 -9.24
CA GLY A 268 -16.37 -6.47 -9.75
C GLY A 268 -16.29 -5.36 -8.73
N SER A 269 -15.62 -4.31 -9.14
CA SER A 269 -15.42 -3.07 -8.39
C SER A 269 -16.28 -1.92 -8.94
N ALA A 270 -16.45 -0.85 -8.16
CA ALA A 270 -17.09 0.40 -8.55
C ALA A 270 -18.55 0.27 -9.04
N LYS A 271 -19.29 -0.76 -8.60
CA LYS A 271 -20.68 -1.00 -9.03
C LYS A 271 -21.61 0.17 -8.71
N LEU A 272 -21.51 0.71 -7.50
CA LEU A 272 -22.37 1.84 -7.08
C LEU A 272 -22.07 3.11 -7.89
N ILE A 273 -20.80 3.43 -8.14
CA ILE A 273 -20.40 4.56 -8.97
C ILE A 273 -20.97 4.39 -10.38
N THR A 274 -20.76 3.22 -10.99
CA THR A 274 -21.22 2.98 -12.38
C THR A 274 -22.74 3.05 -12.49
N ALA A 275 -23.48 2.50 -11.55
CA ALA A 275 -24.95 2.58 -11.51
C ALA A 275 -25.41 4.04 -11.41
N PHE A 276 -24.78 4.83 -10.52
CA PHE A 276 -25.10 6.24 -10.35
C PHE A 276 -24.84 7.08 -11.62
N PHE A 277 -23.69 6.90 -12.25
CA PHE A 277 -23.33 7.62 -13.48
C PHE A 277 -24.13 7.18 -14.73
N ARG A 278 -24.69 5.99 -14.73
CA ARG A 278 -25.61 5.51 -15.78
C ARG A 278 -27.03 6.04 -15.65
N ASN A 279 -27.39 6.64 -14.51
CA ASN A 279 -28.68 7.31 -14.39
C ASN A 279 -28.81 8.36 -15.51
N ALA A 280 -29.98 8.43 -16.17
CA ALA A 280 -30.19 9.24 -17.34
C ALA A 280 -29.86 10.73 -17.12
N ALA A 281 -30.27 11.32 -15.99
CA ALA A 281 -30.02 12.72 -15.68
C ALA A 281 -28.53 12.99 -15.44
N VAL A 282 -27.81 12.11 -14.76
CA VAL A 282 -26.35 12.24 -14.54
C VAL A 282 -25.61 12.04 -15.87
N ARG A 283 -25.94 10.98 -16.60
CA ARG A 283 -25.33 10.65 -17.91
C ARG A 283 -25.44 11.83 -18.89
N GLU A 284 -26.62 12.46 -18.98
CA GLU A 284 -26.84 13.61 -19.83
C GLU A 284 -25.89 14.77 -19.48
N GLN A 285 -25.78 15.11 -18.20
CA GLN A 285 -24.96 16.25 -17.76
C GLN A 285 -23.46 15.95 -17.87
N VAL A 286 -23.03 14.72 -17.65
CA VAL A 286 -21.64 14.28 -17.88
C VAL A 286 -21.31 14.33 -19.38
N THR A 287 -22.21 13.88 -20.24
CA THR A 287 -22.04 14.00 -21.70
C THR A 287 -21.92 15.46 -22.12
N ALA A 288 -22.80 16.32 -21.61
CA ALA A 288 -22.73 17.77 -21.90
C ALA A 288 -21.43 18.41 -21.35
N LEU A 289 -20.94 17.97 -20.18
CA LEU A 289 -19.67 18.42 -19.64
C LEU A 289 -18.52 18.10 -20.60
N LEU A 290 -18.43 16.86 -21.08
CA LEU A 290 -17.31 16.38 -21.89
C LEU A 290 -17.37 16.83 -23.34
N GLU A 291 -18.56 16.76 -23.98
CA GLU A 291 -18.70 16.99 -25.43
C GLU A 291 -19.06 18.43 -25.81
N GLN A 292 -19.74 19.17 -24.93
CA GLN A 292 -20.22 20.50 -25.24
C GLN A 292 -19.46 21.62 -24.51
N ARG A 293 -18.93 21.34 -23.31
CA ARG A 293 -18.28 22.33 -22.46
C ARG A 293 -16.78 22.13 -22.33
N ASP A 294 -16.20 21.15 -23.04
CA ASP A 294 -14.77 20.80 -23.02
C ASP A 294 -14.23 20.55 -21.59
N GLY A 295 -15.08 19.96 -20.76
CA GLY A 295 -14.73 19.61 -19.38
C GLY A 295 -13.92 18.34 -19.26
N LEU A 296 -13.44 18.05 -18.04
CA LEU A 296 -12.54 16.95 -17.77
C LEU A 296 -13.12 15.96 -16.74
N MET A 297 -12.71 14.71 -16.85
CA MET A 297 -12.89 13.71 -15.79
C MET A 297 -11.56 13.05 -15.44
N LEU A 298 -11.39 12.74 -14.15
CA LEU A 298 -10.27 11.97 -13.62
C LEU A 298 -10.82 10.89 -12.68
N GLY A 299 -10.30 9.68 -12.77
CA GLY A 299 -10.58 8.60 -11.84
C GLY A 299 -9.30 8.07 -11.23
N ILE A 300 -9.28 7.91 -9.91
CA ILE A 300 -8.14 7.39 -9.16
C ILE A 300 -8.54 6.05 -8.56
N CYS A 301 -7.76 4.98 -8.78
CA CYS A 301 -7.97 3.65 -8.21
C CYS A 301 -9.39 3.13 -8.49
N ASN A 302 -10.28 3.07 -7.51
CA ASN A 302 -11.69 2.68 -7.68
C ASN A 302 -12.45 3.61 -8.66
N GLY A 303 -12.13 4.91 -8.63
CA GLY A 303 -12.65 5.87 -9.63
C GLY A 303 -12.17 5.56 -11.06
N PHE A 304 -10.92 5.13 -11.23
CA PHE A 304 -10.41 4.70 -12.53
C PHE A 304 -11.11 3.43 -13.03
N GLN A 305 -11.33 2.46 -12.13
CA GLN A 305 -12.12 1.27 -12.45
C GLN A 305 -13.54 1.63 -12.91
N ALA A 306 -14.16 2.63 -12.28
CA ALA A 306 -15.46 3.15 -12.70
C ALA A 306 -15.41 3.77 -14.10
N LEU A 307 -14.39 4.58 -14.40
CA LEU A 307 -14.24 5.20 -15.75
C LEU A 307 -14.05 4.16 -16.85
N ILE A 308 -13.32 3.07 -16.59
CA ILE A 308 -13.21 1.94 -17.52
C ILE A 308 -14.58 1.32 -17.75
N LYS A 309 -15.30 0.94 -16.68
CA LYS A 309 -16.60 0.26 -16.74
C LYS A 309 -17.72 1.14 -17.33
N LEU A 310 -17.59 2.45 -17.24
CA LEU A 310 -18.49 3.38 -17.88
C LEU A 310 -18.21 3.58 -19.39
N GLY A 311 -17.03 3.16 -19.88
CA GLY A 311 -16.61 3.41 -21.25
C GLY A 311 -15.89 4.74 -21.46
N LEU A 312 -15.73 5.55 -20.40
CA LEU A 312 -15.14 6.88 -20.51
C LEU A 312 -13.66 6.84 -20.91
N VAL A 313 -12.88 5.92 -20.35
CA VAL A 313 -11.47 5.75 -20.73
C VAL A 313 -11.34 5.04 -22.09
N PRO A 314 -11.98 3.86 -22.34
CA PRO A 314 -11.79 3.18 -23.61
C PRO A 314 -12.46 3.87 -24.81
N TYR A 315 -13.59 4.55 -24.63
CA TYR A 315 -14.41 5.07 -25.75
C TYR A 315 -14.75 6.56 -25.65
N GLY A 316 -14.35 7.26 -24.58
CA GLY A 316 -14.60 8.68 -24.36
C GLY A 316 -16.05 9.05 -24.03
N ARG A 317 -16.93 8.11 -23.80
CA ARG A 317 -18.35 8.34 -23.49
C ARG A 317 -18.93 7.22 -22.60
N ILE A 318 -20.02 7.53 -21.91
CA ILE A 318 -20.73 6.53 -21.12
C ILE A 318 -21.49 5.60 -22.07
N MET A 319 -21.19 4.31 -21.99
CA MET A 319 -21.78 3.26 -22.81
C MET A 319 -22.47 2.20 -21.96
N ASP A 320 -23.41 1.50 -22.56
CA ASP A 320 -23.90 0.24 -22.04
C ASP A 320 -22.86 -0.85 -22.31
N THR A 321 -22.68 -1.76 -21.36
CA THR A 321 -21.64 -2.80 -21.42
C THR A 321 -22.20 -4.11 -21.97
N ASP A 322 -21.38 -4.82 -22.74
CA ASP A 322 -21.57 -6.20 -23.18
C ASP A 322 -20.38 -7.09 -22.77
N GLU A 323 -20.39 -8.34 -23.18
CA GLU A 323 -19.35 -9.32 -22.83
C GLU A 323 -17.96 -8.96 -23.39
N SER A 324 -17.87 -8.17 -24.45
CA SER A 324 -16.61 -7.73 -25.06
C SER A 324 -16.04 -6.48 -24.41
N PHE A 325 -16.75 -5.88 -23.44
CA PHE A 325 -16.40 -4.59 -22.86
C PHE A 325 -15.16 -4.73 -21.95
N PRO A 326 -14.16 -3.84 -22.10
CA PRO A 326 -12.97 -3.92 -21.26
C PRO A 326 -13.30 -3.64 -19.78
N THR A 327 -12.68 -4.39 -18.91
CA THR A 327 -12.81 -4.22 -17.45
C THR A 327 -11.46 -4.43 -16.76
N LEU A 328 -11.34 -3.91 -15.56
CA LEU A 328 -10.27 -4.24 -14.64
C LEU A 328 -10.78 -5.30 -13.65
N THR A 329 -10.00 -6.34 -13.48
CA THR A 329 -10.33 -7.48 -12.63
C THR A 329 -9.11 -7.87 -11.78
N TYR A 330 -8.99 -9.13 -11.40
CA TYR A 330 -7.93 -9.62 -10.54
C TYR A 330 -6.52 -9.43 -11.11
N ASN A 331 -5.57 -9.18 -10.20
CA ASN A 331 -4.16 -9.26 -10.55
C ASN A 331 -3.79 -10.66 -11.05
N VAL A 332 -2.94 -10.72 -12.07
CA VAL A 332 -2.44 -12.00 -12.61
C VAL A 332 -1.70 -12.80 -11.54
N ILE A 333 -1.06 -12.14 -10.59
CA ILE A 333 -0.40 -12.80 -9.46
C ILE A 333 -1.38 -13.39 -8.43
N GLY A 334 -2.69 -13.13 -8.55
CA GLY A 334 -3.72 -13.71 -7.68
C GLY A 334 -3.79 -13.11 -6.27
N ARG A 335 -3.09 -12.02 -6.00
CA ARG A 335 -3.10 -11.35 -4.68
C ARG A 335 -3.02 -9.83 -4.78
N HIS A 336 -3.32 -9.17 -3.67
CA HIS A 336 -3.16 -7.72 -3.53
C HIS A 336 -1.69 -7.29 -3.69
N GLN A 337 -1.46 -6.17 -4.37
CA GLN A 337 -0.16 -5.55 -4.54
C GLN A 337 -0.13 -4.19 -3.85
N SER A 338 0.76 -4.01 -2.87
CA SER A 338 1.01 -2.74 -2.20
C SER A 338 2.51 -2.41 -2.32
N LYS A 339 2.84 -1.47 -3.21
CA LYS A 339 4.24 -1.10 -3.48
C LYS A 339 4.36 0.22 -4.24
N LEU A 340 5.57 0.73 -4.30
CA LEU A 340 5.92 1.82 -5.22
C LEU A 340 6.21 1.24 -6.61
N VAL A 341 5.56 1.78 -7.63
CA VAL A 341 5.78 1.41 -9.03
C VAL A 341 6.24 2.59 -9.86
N ARG A 342 7.00 2.32 -10.89
CA ARG A 342 7.43 3.32 -11.88
C ARG A 342 6.43 3.31 -13.03
N THR A 343 5.83 4.47 -13.30
CA THR A 343 4.95 4.68 -14.44
C THR A 343 5.64 5.58 -15.46
N ARG A 344 5.49 5.26 -16.73
CA ARG A 344 6.03 6.05 -17.84
C ARG A 344 4.90 6.76 -18.58
N VAL A 345 5.04 8.04 -18.85
CA VAL A 345 4.13 8.78 -19.71
C VAL A 345 4.23 8.24 -21.13
N CYS A 346 3.18 7.62 -21.60
CA CYS A 346 3.10 7.05 -22.95
C CYS A 346 2.40 8.00 -23.95
N SER A 347 1.62 8.96 -23.47
CA SER A 347 0.89 9.88 -24.31
C SER A 347 0.68 11.21 -23.60
N THR A 348 0.84 12.30 -24.31
CA THR A 348 0.53 13.68 -23.85
C THR A 348 -0.79 14.20 -24.45
N ARG A 349 -1.65 13.32 -24.96
CA ARG A 349 -2.94 13.69 -25.53
C ARG A 349 -3.91 14.22 -24.49
N SER A 350 -3.87 13.67 -23.28
CA SER A 350 -4.76 14.10 -22.19
C SER A 350 -4.34 15.48 -21.67
N PRO A 351 -5.27 16.43 -21.47
CA PRO A 351 -4.99 17.69 -20.80
C PRO A 351 -4.40 17.54 -19.40
N TRP A 352 -4.71 16.46 -18.67
CA TRP A 352 -4.12 16.14 -17.37
C TRP A 352 -2.60 15.98 -17.42
N LEU A 353 -2.05 15.61 -18.57
CA LEU A 353 -0.61 15.42 -18.80
C LEU A 353 0.03 16.59 -19.56
N ALA A 354 -0.62 17.76 -19.60
CA ALA A 354 -0.15 18.93 -20.34
C ALA A 354 1.21 19.46 -19.89
N GLY A 355 1.61 19.20 -18.65
CA GLY A 355 2.91 19.58 -18.07
C GLY A 355 4.00 18.51 -18.17
N THR A 356 3.77 17.39 -18.89
CA THR A 356 4.69 16.27 -19.01
C THR A 356 5.18 16.06 -20.44
N GLU A 357 6.22 15.21 -20.57
CA GLU A 357 6.75 14.77 -21.87
C GLU A 357 6.61 13.25 -22.02
N VAL A 358 6.51 12.77 -23.27
CA VAL A 358 6.51 11.32 -23.53
C VAL A 358 7.87 10.75 -23.11
N GLY A 359 7.83 9.74 -22.25
CA GLY A 359 9.02 9.12 -21.68
C GLY A 359 9.29 9.52 -20.22
N ASP A 360 8.66 10.57 -19.70
CA ASP A 360 8.78 10.93 -18.28
C ASP A 360 8.40 9.76 -17.38
N ILE A 361 9.14 9.58 -16.31
CA ILE A 361 8.94 8.47 -15.35
C ILE A 361 8.63 9.04 -13.98
N TYR A 362 7.52 8.60 -13.44
CA TYR A 362 7.07 8.93 -12.08
C TYR A 362 7.00 7.69 -11.22
N THR A 363 7.38 7.82 -9.97
CA THR A 363 7.18 6.77 -8.96
C THR A 363 5.90 7.06 -8.22
N VAL A 364 4.97 6.11 -8.24
CA VAL A 364 3.67 6.23 -7.59
C VAL A 364 3.39 5.03 -6.69
N PRO A 365 2.75 5.24 -5.53
CA PRO A 365 2.27 4.14 -4.71
C PRO A 365 1.05 3.49 -5.37
N ILE A 366 0.97 2.17 -5.30
CA ILE A 366 -0.22 1.41 -5.64
C ILE A 366 -0.68 0.57 -4.46
N SER A 367 -1.99 0.32 -4.38
CA SER A 367 -2.64 -0.59 -3.45
C SER A 367 -3.84 -1.22 -4.16
N HIS A 368 -3.56 -2.32 -4.83
CA HIS A 368 -4.50 -3.00 -5.74
C HIS A 368 -4.48 -4.51 -5.59
#